data_e94873ae8b2e3ac51ff485daba73726a
#
_entry.id   e94873ae8b2e3ac51ff485daba73726a
#
_cell.length_a   1.000
_cell.length_b   1.000
_cell.length_c   1.000
_cell.angle_alpha   90.00
_cell.angle_beta   90.00
_cell.angle_gamma   90.00
#
_symmetry.space_group_name_H-M   'P 1'
#
loop_
_entity.id
_entity.type
_entity.pdbx_description
1 polymer ?
#
loop_
_entity_poly.entity_id
_entity_poly.type
_entity_poly.pdbx_seq_one_letter_code
_entity_poly.pdbx_strand_id
1 'polypeptide(L)'
;DFWQDKVDLLSMQSLLKYEGTPENLKSKKSLKSNDTSKKIEYNCHQPWTRIVVRSSGDIIPCCTVPGMEFKLKNSKEATLKEVWNSSYLKNLRKDLKNGEGYKNKICKSCIENVENKNN
;
A
#
# COMPACT_ATOMS: atom_id res chain seq x y z
N ASP A 1 25.78 16.08 -4.58
CA ASP A 1 24.32 16.25 -4.80
C ASP A 1 23.87 17.63 -4.37
N PHE A 2 23.10 18.30 -5.23
CA PHE A 2 22.68 19.70 -5.03
C PHE A 2 21.97 19.98 -3.69
N TRP A 3 21.28 18.99 -3.15
CA TRP A 3 20.49 19.12 -1.93
C TRP A 3 21.21 18.75 -0.64
N GLN A 4 22.37 18.09 -0.72
CA GLN A 4 23.05 17.48 0.42
C GLN A 4 23.41 18.47 1.52
N ASP A 5 23.80 19.70 1.13
CA ASP A 5 24.21 20.76 2.06
C ASP A 5 23.09 21.77 2.40
N LYS A 6 21.84 21.52 1.94
CA LYS A 6 20.72 22.46 2.04
C LYS A 6 19.56 21.95 2.85
N VAL A 7 19.57 20.70 3.28
CA VAL A 7 18.51 20.05 4.01
C VAL A 7 19.08 19.15 5.10
N ASP A 8 18.37 19.05 6.22
CA ASP A 8 18.79 18.22 7.35
C ASP A 8 18.65 16.71 7.07
N LEU A 9 17.73 16.34 6.19
CA LEU A 9 17.50 14.97 5.76
C LEU A 9 17.13 14.89 4.29
N LEU A 10 17.91 14.12 3.53
CA LEU A 10 17.64 13.80 2.14
C LEU A 10 17.22 12.33 2.02
N SER A 11 16.00 12.09 1.54
CA SER A 11 15.49 10.76 1.26
C SER A 11 15.13 10.63 -0.22
N MET A 12 15.69 9.64 -0.90
CA MET A 12 15.40 9.34 -2.29
C MET A 12 14.52 8.10 -2.40
N GLN A 13 13.41 8.22 -3.10
CA GLN A 13 12.51 7.10 -3.36
C GLN A 13 12.57 6.71 -4.84
N SER A 14 12.53 5.42 -5.10
CA SER A 14 12.39 4.93 -6.48
C SER A 14 11.00 5.29 -7.01
N LEU A 15 10.94 5.69 -8.29
CA LEU A 15 9.67 5.94 -8.96
C LEU A 15 8.84 4.67 -8.96
N LEU A 16 7.64 4.74 -8.36
CA LEU A 16 6.67 3.65 -8.40
C LEU A 16 6.01 3.64 -9.78
N LYS A 17 6.03 2.48 -10.43
CA LYS A 17 5.35 2.27 -11.71
C LYS A 17 3.91 1.87 -11.47
N TYR A 18 3.01 2.50 -12.19
CA TYR A 18 1.58 2.20 -12.19
C TYR A 18 1.10 1.86 -13.60
N GLU A 19 0.00 1.16 -13.73
CA GLU A 19 -0.72 1.14 -14.99
C GLU A 19 -1.06 2.59 -15.39
N GLY A 20 -0.74 2.95 -16.65
CA GLY A 20 -0.87 4.32 -17.12
C GLY A 20 0.34 5.23 -16.90
N THR A 21 1.42 4.77 -16.27
CA THR A 21 2.67 5.54 -16.24
C THR A 21 3.21 5.71 -17.67
N PRO A 22 3.48 6.95 -18.13
CA PRO A 22 4.03 7.18 -19.47
C PRO A 22 5.32 6.40 -19.72
N GLU A 23 5.49 5.87 -20.93
CA GLU A 23 6.65 5.02 -21.28
C GLU A 23 8.01 5.68 -21.03
N ASN A 24 8.12 6.99 -21.23
CA ASN A 24 9.35 7.75 -20.98
C ASN A 24 9.74 7.79 -19.48
N LEU A 25 8.79 7.54 -18.57
CA LEU A 25 9.02 7.46 -17.13
C LEU A 25 9.19 6.00 -16.64
N LYS A 26 9.00 5.02 -17.50
CA LYS A 26 9.24 3.61 -17.18
C LYS A 26 10.74 3.34 -17.14
N SER A 27 11.30 3.11 -15.96
CA SER A 27 12.72 2.74 -15.85
C SER A 27 12.99 1.40 -16.55
N LYS A 28 14.08 1.32 -17.32
CA LYS A 28 14.44 0.19 -18.19
C LYS A 28 14.91 -1.10 -17.47
N LYS A 29 14.75 -1.24 -16.15
CA LYS A 29 15.17 -2.45 -15.42
C LYS A 29 13.98 -3.12 -14.76
N SER A 30 13.32 -4.01 -15.47
CA SER A 30 12.65 -5.15 -14.85
C SER A 30 13.69 -6.27 -14.72
N LEU A 31 14.25 -6.46 -13.56
CA LEU A 31 15.01 -7.66 -13.24
C LEU A 31 13.98 -8.80 -13.13
N LYS A 32 14.00 -9.71 -14.09
CA LYS A 32 13.35 -11.02 -13.96
C LYS A 32 14.22 -11.82 -13.01
N SER A 33 13.72 -12.16 -11.84
CA SER A 33 14.28 -13.23 -11.03
C SER A 33 13.26 -14.36 -10.93
N ASN A 34 13.64 -15.49 -11.51
CA ASN A 34 13.00 -16.76 -11.31
C ASN A 34 13.58 -17.38 -10.04
N ASP A 35 12.93 -17.18 -8.91
CA ASP A 35 13.10 -18.07 -7.76
C ASP A 35 11.81 -18.11 -6.95
N THR A 36 11.12 -19.26 -7.01
CA THR A 36 9.76 -19.48 -6.52
C THR A 36 9.71 -20.06 -5.12
N SER A 37 10.77 -19.93 -4.29
CA SER A 37 10.85 -20.71 -3.05
C SER A 37 10.95 -19.96 -1.73
N LYS A 38 10.82 -18.63 -1.70
CA LYS A 38 10.73 -17.90 -0.42
C LYS A 38 9.38 -17.21 -0.29
N LYS A 39 8.47 -17.85 0.46
CA LYS A 39 7.26 -17.23 0.99
C LYS A 39 7.68 -16.08 1.91
N ILE A 40 7.70 -14.86 1.39
CA ILE A 40 7.98 -13.69 2.20
C ILE A 40 6.76 -13.43 3.06
N GLU A 41 6.92 -13.54 4.37
CA GLU A 41 5.89 -13.23 5.35
C GLU A 41 5.73 -11.69 5.42
N TYR A 42 4.92 -11.15 4.52
CA TYR A 42 4.64 -9.72 4.46
C TYR A 42 3.68 -9.31 5.56
N ASN A 43 4.19 -8.68 6.59
CA ASN A 43 3.39 -8.17 7.70
C ASN A 43 3.05 -6.69 7.51
N CYS A 44 1.85 -6.41 7.00
CA CYS A 44 1.38 -5.05 6.75
C CYS A 44 0.85 -4.39 8.02
N HIS A 45 1.51 -3.33 8.50
CA HIS A 45 1.07 -2.57 9.69
C HIS A 45 0.10 -1.42 9.39
N GLN A 46 -0.14 -1.09 8.12
CA GLN A 46 -0.94 0.07 7.71
C GLN A 46 -2.32 0.15 8.39
N PRO A 47 -3.15 -0.91 8.45
CA PRO A 47 -4.48 -0.83 9.03
C PRO A 47 -4.52 -0.60 10.55
N TRP A 48 -3.39 -0.72 11.25
CA TRP A 48 -3.28 -0.45 12.70
C TRP A 48 -2.71 0.92 13.02
N THR A 49 -2.02 1.53 12.06
CA THR A 49 -1.25 2.77 12.31
C THR A 49 -1.85 3.99 11.65
N ARG A 50 -2.72 3.81 10.65
CA ARG A 50 -3.28 4.94 9.90
C ARG A 50 -4.64 4.65 9.28
N ILE A 51 -5.31 5.74 9.02
CA ILE A 51 -6.47 5.85 8.14
C ILE A 51 -6.25 7.08 7.26
N VAL A 52 -6.64 7.02 6.02
CA VAL A 52 -6.44 8.12 5.07
C VAL A 52 -7.79 8.64 4.61
N VAL A 53 -7.97 9.95 4.61
CA VAL A 53 -9.14 10.61 4.02
C VAL A 53 -8.69 11.33 2.76
N ARG A 54 -9.30 10.99 1.64
CA ARG A 54 -9.01 11.60 0.34
C ARG A 54 -9.71 12.96 0.22
N SER A 55 -9.30 13.77 -0.75
CA SER A 55 -9.96 15.04 -1.07
C SER A 55 -11.44 14.88 -1.46
N SER A 56 -11.82 13.72 -1.98
CA SER A 56 -13.22 13.33 -2.23
C SER A 56 -14.03 13.05 -0.97
N GLY A 57 -13.38 12.98 0.20
CA GLY A 57 -13.98 12.52 1.47
C GLY A 57 -13.97 11.00 1.65
N ASP A 58 -13.46 10.23 0.68
CA ASP A 58 -13.39 8.79 0.81
C ASP A 58 -12.36 8.37 1.84
N ILE A 59 -12.75 7.45 2.72
CA ILE A 59 -11.91 6.91 3.79
C ILE A 59 -11.34 5.58 3.34
N ILE A 60 -10.01 5.45 3.37
CA ILE A 60 -9.28 4.27 2.94
C ILE A 60 -8.31 3.79 4.04
N PRO A 61 -8.00 2.48 4.15
CA PRO A 61 -7.19 1.94 5.25
C PRO A 61 -5.69 2.11 5.05
N CYS A 62 -5.23 2.46 3.86
CA CYS A 62 -3.81 2.59 3.54
C CYS A 62 -3.59 3.56 2.37
N CYS A 63 -2.34 4.03 2.21
CA CYS A 63 -1.96 5.01 1.18
C CYS A 63 -1.23 4.38 -0.02
N THR A 64 -1.25 3.06 -0.17
CA THR A 64 -0.66 2.37 -1.33
C THR A 64 -1.54 2.52 -2.56
N VAL A 65 -0.96 2.36 -3.76
CA VAL A 65 -1.73 2.50 -5.00
C VAL A 65 -2.87 1.51 -5.11
N PRO A 66 -2.67 0.20 -4.86
CA PRO A 66 -3.80 -0.71 -4.77
C PRO A 66 -4.81 -0.30 -3.68
N GLY A 67 -4.31 0.28 -2.57
CA GLY A 67 -5.15 0.77 -1.48
C GLY A 67 -6.02 1.98 -1.85
N MET A 68 -5.71 2.70 -2.92
CA MET A 68 -6.56 3.80 -3.40
C MET A 68 -7.92 3.33 -3.91
N GLU A 69 -8.04 2.08 -4.33
CA GLU A 69 -9.31 1.46 -4.71
C GLU A 69 -10.10 0.95 -3.49
N PHE A 70 -9.48 0.98 -2.31
CA PHE A 70 -10.01 0.39 -1.09
C PHE A 70 -10.88 1.37 -0.30
N LYS A 71 -12.04 1.73 -0.84
CA LYS A 71 -12.99 2.61 -0.16
C LYS A 71 -13.72 1.87 0.95
N LEU A 72 -13.59 2.37 2.19
CA LEU A 72 -14.32 1.88 3.36
C LEU A 72 -15.67 2.57 3.49
N LYS A 73 -15.66 3.91 3.56
CA LYS A 73 -16.82 4.80 3.71
C LYS A 73 -16.45 6.18 3.18
N ASN A 74 -17.42 7.10 3.15
CA ASN A 74 -17.16 8.51 2.95
C ASN A 74 -17.29 9.27 4.29
N SER A 75 -16.52 10.31 4.48
CA SER A 75 -16.51 11.13 5.70
C SER A 75 -17.82 11.88 5.95
N LYS A 76 -18.69 11.98 4.93
CA LYS A 76 -20.07 12.50 5.07
C LYS A 76 -21.04 11.45 5.61
N GLU A 77 -20.69 10.16 5.56
CA GLU A 77 -21.55 9.04 5.91
C GLU A 77 -21.21 8.42 7.27
N ALA A 78 -19.94 8.57 7.70
CA ALA A 78 -19.47 7.97 8.95
C ALA A 78 -18.29 8.76 9.52
N THR A 79 -18.18 8.74 10.84
CA THR A 79 -17.00 9.30 11.55
C THR A 79 -15.78 8.39 11.40
N LEU A 80 -14.59 8.96 11.54
CA LEU A 80 -13.34 8.17 11.51
C LEU A 80 -13.32 7.10 12.60
N LYS A 81 -13.90 7.37 13.77
CA LYS A 81 -13.99 6.42 14.88
C LYS A 81 -14.86 5.20 14.53
N GLU A 82 -15.99 5.42 13.89
CA GLU A 82 -16.87 4.35 13.42
C GLU A 82 -16.19 3.49 12.36
N VAL A 83 -15.54 4.13 11.38
CA VAL A 83 -14.81 3.42 10.33
C VAL A 83 -13.64 2.62 10.91
N TRP A 84 -12.88 3.21 11.83
CA TRP A 84 -11.75 2.56 12.51
C TRP A 84 -12.17 1.31 13.28
N ASN A 85 -13.36 1.33 13.88
CA ASN A 85 -13.92 0.24 14.67
C ASN A 85 -14.90 -0.65 13.89
N SER A 86 -15.05 -0.43 12.59
CA SER A 86 -15.95 -1.22 11.76
C SER A 86 -15.57 -2.70 11.76
N SER A 87 -16.58 -3.55 11.59
CA SER A 87 -16.39 -5.00 11.45
C SER A 87 -15.45 -5.33 10.28
N TYR A 88 -15.58 -4.59 9.18
CA TYR A 88 -14.73 -4.77 8.01
C TYR A 88 -13.25 -4.56 8.34
N LEU A 89 -12.91 -3.43 8.98
CA LEU A 89 -11.51 -3.12 9.30
C LEU A 89 -10.94 -4.04 10.39
N LYS A 90 -11.79 -4.48 11.34
CA LYS A 90 -11.43 -5.50 12.34
C LYS A 90 -11.12 -6.85 11.68
N ASN A 91 -11.94 -7.29 10.73
CA ASN A 91 -11.71 -8.53 9.98
C ASN A 91 -10.45 -8.44 9.13
N LEU A 92 -10.23 -7.31 8.41
CA LEU A 92 -9.00 -7.08 7.66
C LEU A 92 -7.75 -7.19 8.54
N ARG A 93 -7.76 -6.58 9.74
CA ARG A 93 -6.66 -6.70 10.70
C ARG A 93 -6.45 -8.15 11.16
N LYS A 94 -7.54 -8.88 11.42
CA LYS A 94 -7.48 -10.29 11.79
C LYS A 94 -6.84 -11.14 10.70
N ASP A 95 -7.27 -10.97 9.46
CA ASP A 95 -6.73 -11.71 8.31
C ASP A 95 -5.23 -11.41 8.11
N LEU A 96 -4.85 -10.13 8.17
CA LEU A 96 -3.44 -9.73 8.06
C LEU A 96 -2.60 -10.29 9.21
N LYS A 97 -3.11 -10.27 10.44
CA LYS A 97 -2.42 -10.86 11.61
C LYS A 97 -2.18 -12.37 11.47
N ASN A 98 -3.10 -13.06 10.80
CA ASN A 98 -3.01 -14.50 10.56
C ASN A 98 -2.20 -14.86 9.30
N GLY A 99 -1.58 -13.88 8.63
CA GLY A 99 -0.89 -14.11 7.35
C GLY A 99 -1.83 -14.36 6.16
N GLU A 100 -3.13 -14.06 6.34
CA GLU A 100 -4.19 -14.31 5.35
C GLU A 100 -4.56 -13.07 4.52
N GLY A 101 -3.68 -12.07 4.46
CA GLY A 101 -3.92 -10.82 3.71
C GLY A 101 -4.27 -11.05 2.23
N TYR A 102 -3.83 -12.15 1.64
CA TYR A 102 -4.14 -12.56 0.26
C TYR A 102 -5.65 -12.84 0.03
N LYS A 103 -6.44 -13.05 1.08
CA LYS A 103 -7.92 -13.19 0.98
C LYS A 103 -8.58 -11.91 0.50
N ASN A 104 -7.98 -10.77 0.80
CA ASN A 104 -8.41 -9.48 0.27
C ASN A 104 -7.69 -9.19 -1.05
N LYS A 105 -8.45 -9.01 -2.13
CA LYS A 105 -7.92 -8.80 -3.49
C LYS A 105 -6.92 -7.63 -3.58
N ILE A 106 -7.21 -6.54 -2.88
CA ILE A 106 -6.36 -5.34 -2.88
C ILE A 106 -5.06 -5.59 -2.10
N CYS A 107 -5.16 -6.23 -0.93
CA CYS A 107 -3.98 -6.61 -0.15
C CYS A 107 -3.12 -7.63 -0.89
N LYS A 108 -3.74 -8.60 -1.57
CA LYS A 108 -3.05 -9.57 -2.41
C LYS A 108 -2.22 -8.89 -3.49
N SER A 109 -2.81 -7.98 -4.25
CA SER A 109 -2.10 -7.20 -5.28
C SER A 109 -0.93 -6.39 -4.70
N CYS A 110 -1.10 -5.82 -3.50
CA CYS A 110 -0.03 -5.10 -2.81
C CYS A 110 1.12 -6.03 -2.40
N ILE A 111 0.81 -7.20 -1.84
CA ILE A 111 1.79 -8.21 -1.42
C ILE A 111 2.60 -8.70 -2.62
N GLU A 112 1.93 -9.07 -3.71
CA GLU A 112 2.58 -9.50 -4.96
C GLU A 112 3.50 -8.43 -5.54
N ASN A 113 3.13 -7.14 -5.45
CA ASN A 113 3.97 -6.03 -5.90
C ASN A 113 5.20 -5.82 -5.01
N VAL A 114 5.13 -6.13 -3.71
CA VAL A 114 6.27 -6.05 -2.79
C VAL A 114 7.21 -7.22 -3.01
N GLU A 115 6.69 -8.43 -3.15
CA GLU A 115 7.46 -9.64 -3.43
C GLU A 115 8.25 -9.50 -4.74
N ASN A 116 7.64 -9.00 -5.79
CA ASN A 116 8.30 -8.75 -7.08
C ASN A 116 9.40 -7.67 -7.04
N LYS A 117 9.50 -6.87 -5.97
CA LYS A 117 10.55 -5.85 -5.80
C LYS A 117 11.76 -6.35 -5.02
N ASN A 118 11.56 -7.37 -4.19
CA ASN A 118 12.61 -7.96 -3.35
C ASN A 118 13.35 -9.12 -4.07
N ASN A 119 12.92 -9.44 -5.28
CA ASN A 119 13.56 -10.34 -6.22
C ASN A 119 14.17 -9.55 -7.37
#